data_71e5792a8d03245ca6ac2796ef862056
#
_entry.id   71e5792a8d03245ca6ac2796ef862056
#
_cell.length_a   1.000
_cell.length_b   1.000
_cell.length_c   1.000
_cell.angle_alpha   90.00
_cell.angle_beta   90.00
_cell.angle_gamma   90.00
#
_symmetry.space_group_name_H-M   'P 1'
#
loop_
_entity.id
_entity.type
_entity.pdbx_description
1 polymer ?
#
loop_
_entity_poly.entity_id
_entity_poly.type
_entity_poly.pdbx_seq_one_letter_code
_entity_poly.pdbx_strand_id
1 'polypeptide(L)'
;YLENKNTNLEAFNRYRKLPTIIETSEKWDVLRADAIGDEAATQFVFVGSGHEYQRAKEMKATNGTFILPLEYPKPFQSQDLMNVEDLDVADLKHWELAPYNAVYMAKEKVPFALTMYKLKDKKSFLDKLRDLNKKGLSKEEILQSITEKPAQILQVSSLGNLNKGSMANFIIVSDDLFMKESVIYENWVFGKQNIINRMPDTDVRGDYQVQLNNQTYDLKIKGKSTKPEAEITQNDKKGKIKLAVADYKMAMEVKLPNDSVQNYRVMLPLTDYKNRTGIAIDKDGRNIPFTIKYVKAFEPELKKDDKAKTDEPGKIWYPFSAFGAEQLASQQ
;
A
#
# COMPACT_ATOMS: atom_id res chain seq x y z
N TYR A 1 48.08 -26.60 26.75
CA TYR A 1 47.04 -27.07 25.82
C TYR A 1 46.93 -26.01 24.73
N LEU A 2 47.32 -26.35 23.50
CA LEU A 2 47.02 -25.53 22.33
C LEU A 2 45.53 -25.77 22.02
N GLU A 3 44.69 -24.82 22.37
CA GLU A 3 43.30 -24.85 21.95
C GLU A 3 43.25 -24.87 20.42
N ASN A 4 42.58 -25.88 19.88
CA ASN A 4 42.41 -26.01 18.45
C ASN A 4 41.66 -24.75 17.96
N LYS A 5 42.34 -23.98 17.10
CA LYS A 5 41.80 -22.73 16.51
C LYS A 5 40.51 -23.00 15.78
N ASN A 6 39.37 -22.54 16.34
CA ASN A 6 38.07 -22.66 15.72
C ASN A 6 37.85 -21.47 14.77
N THR A 7 38.08 -21.71 13.48
CA THR A 7 37.92 -20.68 12.43
C THR A 7 36.51 -20.09 12.36
N ASN A 8 35.49 -20.85 12.73
CA ASN A 8 34.09 -20.37 12.74
C ASN A 8 33.87 -19.37 13.89
N LEU A 9 34.40 -19.64 15.07
CA LEU A 9 34.33 -18.70 16.19
C LEU A 9 35.16 -17.44 15.94
N GLU A 10 36.32 -17.57 15.27
CA GLU A 10 37.12 -16.40 14.86
C GLU A 10 36.37 -15.54 13.85
N ALA A 11 35.73 -16.16 12.85
CA ALA A 11 34.90 -15.45 11.89
C ALA A 11 33.73 -14.75 12.58
N PHE A 12 33.03 -15.44 13.47
CA PHE A 12 31.94 -14.85 14.27
C PHE A 12 32.43 -13.63 15.08
N ASN A 13 33.54 -13.76 15.79
CA ASN A 13 34.13 -12.66 16.57
C ASN A 13 34.57 -11.48 15.69
N ARG A 14 35.07 -11.75 14.50
CA ARG A 14 35.47 -10.70 13.52
C ARG A 14 34.26 -9.88 13.06
N TYR A 15 33.11 -10.53 12.88
CA TYR A 15 31.90 -9.89 12.35
C TYR A 15 30.89 -9.48 13.40
N ARG A 16 31.20 -9.56 14.71
CA ARG A 16 30.33 -9.15 15.82
C ARG A 16 29.80 -7.71 15.73
N LYS A 17 30.49 -6.83 14.96
CA LYS A 17 30.06 -5.43 14.76
C LYS A 17 28.97 -5.29 13.66
N LEU A 18 28.74 -6.32 12.87
CA LEU A 18 27.66 -6.32 11.89
C LEU A 18 26.32 -6.54 12.59
N PRO A 19 25.23 -6.01 12.02
CA PRO A 19 23.89 -6.30 12.51
C PRO A 19 23.64 -7.81 12.56
N THR A 20 23.31 -8.31 13.74
CA THR A 20 22.98 -9.72 13.92
C THR A 20 21.47 -9.87 13.83
N ILE A 21 21.00 -10.53 12.76
CA ILE A 21 19.58 -10.74 12.51
C ILE A 21 19.21 -12.15 12.97
N ILE A 22 18.18 -12.26 13.80
CA ILE A 22 17.65 -13.54 14.30
C ILE A 22 16.19 -13.68 13.88
N GLU A 23 15.84 -14.86 13.33
CA GLU A 23 14.45 -15.20 13.02
C GLU A 23 13.78 -15.84 14.24
N THR A 24 12.57 -15.37 14.55
CA THR A 24 11.77 -15.86 15.67
C THR A 24 10.45 -16.46 15.14
N SER A 25 10.00 -17.52 15.79
CA SER A 25 8.78 -18.23 15.41
C SER A 25 7.55 -17.76 16.19
N GLU A 26 7.78 -17.24 17.41
CA GLU A 26 6.73 -16.71 18.27
C GLU A 26 7.26 -15.58 19.17
N LYS A 27 6.35 -14.92 19.87
CA LYS A 27 6.66 -13.80 20.78
C LYS A 27 7.66 -14.14 21.88
N TRP A 28 7.61 -15.38 22.39
CA TRP A 28 8.51 -15.83 23.47
C TRP A 28 9.94 -16.05 22.99
N ASP A 29 10.13 -16.42 21.73
CA ASP A 29 11.46 -16.58 21.14
C ASP A 29 12.20 -15.24 21.09
N VAL A 30 11.49 -14.14 20.85
CA VAL A 30 12.06 -12.78 20.90
C VAL A 30 12.63 -12.51 22.28
N LEU A 31 11.84 -12.73 23.34
CA LEU A 31 12.27 -12.45 24.71
C LEU A 31 13.40 -13.36 25.18
N ARG A 32 13.39 -14.63 24.78
CA ARG A 32 14.51 -15.57 25.03
C ARG A 32 15.78 -15.16 24.32
N ALA A 33 15.65 -14.78 23.04
CA ALA A 33 16.79 -14.34 22.25
C ALA A 33 17.36 -13.02 22.78
N ASP A 34 16.52 -12.12 23.24
CA ASP A 34 16.92 -10.85 23.89
C ASP A 34 17.76 -11.14 25.14
N ALA A 35 17.27 -12.01 26.03
CA ALA A 35 18.02 -12.41 27.24
C ALA A 35 19.40 -13.00 26.90
N ILE A 36 19.49 -13.85 25.85
CA ILE A 36 20.78 -14.39 25.38
C ILE A 36 21.65 -13.27 24.81
N GLY A 37 21.04 -12.33 24.08
CA GLY A 37 21.72 -11.16 23.53
C GLY A 37 22.34 -10.29 24.62
N ASP A 38 21.61 -10.05 25.69
CA ASP A 38 22.08 -9.27 26.85
C ASP A 38 23.31 -9.95 27.52
N GLU A 39 23.25 -11.26 27.72
CA GLU A 39 24.39 -12.03 28.25
C GLU A 39 25.61 -11.96 27.32
N ALA A 40 25.39 -11.95 26.00
CA ALA A 40 26.44 -11.88 24.98
C ALA A 40 26.86 -10.44 24.61
N ALA A 41 26.29 -9.41 25.23
CA ALA A 41 26.42 -8.00 24.86
C ALA A 41 26.18 -7.75 23.35
N THR A 42 25.14 -8.38 22.79
CA THR A 42 24.78 -8.34 21.38
C THR A 42 23.33 -7.93 21.24
N GLN A 43 23.07 -6.78 20.59
CA GLN A 43 21.72 -6.36 20.27
C GLN A 43 21.27 -7.02 18.98
N PHE A 44 20.19 -7.79 19.05
CA PHE A 44 19.62 -8.44 17.86
C PHE A 44 18.65 -7.53 17.11
N VAL A 45 18.58 -7.79 15.80
CA VAL A 45 17.47 -7.39 14.94
C VAL A 45 16.56 -8.60 14.78
N PHE A 46 15.31 -8.50 15.17
CA PHE A 46 14.39 -9.62 15.19
C PHE A 46 13.55 -9.70 13.92
N VAL A 47 13.61 -10.82 13.20
CA VAL A 47 12.61 -11.11 12.17
C VAL A 47 11.38 -11.69 12.86
N GLY A 48 10.31 -10.93 12.86
CA GLY A 48 9.09 -11.25 13.58
C GLY A 48 8.28 -12.38 12.96
N SER A 49 7.35 -12.88 13.74
CA SER A 49 6.43 -13.97 13.39
C SER A 49 5.01 -13.52 13.08
N GLY A 50 4.66 -12.24 13.39
CA GLY A 50 3.32 -11.69 13.32
C GLY A 50 2.56 -11.74 14.66
N HIS A 51 3.19 -12.21 15.74
CA HIS A 51 2.60 -12.29 17.09
C HIS A 51 3.07 -11.19 18.04
N GLU A 52 3.92 -10.27 17.59
CA GLU A 52 4.58 -9.25 18.41
C GLU A 52 3.56 -8.32 19.08
N TYR A 53 2.44 -8.04 18.42
CA TYR A 53 1.35 -7.21 18.94
C TYR A 53 0.82 -7.69 20.30
N GLN A 54 0.93 -9.00 20.58
CA GLN A 54 0.47 -9.59 21.83
C GLN A 54 1.31 -9.16 23.05
N ARG A 55 2.55 -8.72 22.80
CA ARG A 55 3.53 -8.32 23.80
C ARG A 55 4.31 -7.08 23.38
N ALA A 56 3.62 -6.12 22.74
CA ALA A 56 4.28 -4.95 22.16
C ALA A 56 5.07 -4.12 23.20
N LYS A 57 4.63 -4.08 24.46
CA LYS A 57 5.37 -3.41 25.55
C LYS A 57 6.66 -4.12 25.88
N GLU A 58 6.63 -5.43 25.97
CA GLU A 58 7.81 -6.25 26.21
C GLU A 58 8.75 -6.20 25.00
N MET A 59 8.21 -6.19 23.78
CA MET A 59 9.02 -5.96 22.56
C MET A 59 9.71 -4.60 22.62
N LYS A 60 9.04 -3.56 23.15
CA LYS A 60 9.68 -2.27 23.38
C LYS A 60 10.82 -2.35 24.41
N ALA A 61 10.66 -3.13 25.46
CA ALA A 61 11.66 -3.28 26.52
C ALA A 61 12.97 -3.94 26.02
N THR A 62 12.93 -4.75 24.96
CA THR A 62 14.15 -5.34 24.35
C THR A 62 15.06 -4.32 23.70
N ASN A 63 14.61 -3.08 23.45
CA ASN A 63 15.31 -2.07 22.66
C ASN A 63 15.71 -2.55 21.25
N GLY A 64 15.22 -3.71 20.82
CA GLY A 64 15.51 -4.30 19.51
C GLY A 64 14.77 -3.60 18.38
N THR A 65 15.29 -3.79 17.17
CA THR A 65 14.61 -3.40 15.92
C THR A 65 13.99 -4.63 15.29
N PHE A 66 12.78 -4.49 14.76
CA PHE A 66 12.02 -5.60 14.20
C PHE A 66 11.94 -5.52 12.67
N ILE A 67 11.90 -6.68 12.03
CA ILE A 67 11.57 -6.85 10.61
C ILE A 67 10.26 -7.61 10.56
N LEU A 68 9.16 -6.90 10.28
CA LEU A 68 7.81 -7.45 10.38
C LEU A 68 7.33 -7.96 9.02
N PRO A 69 7.02 -9.25 8.89
CA PRO A 69 6.38 -9.81 7.70
C PRO A 69 4.92 -9.36 7.60
N LEU A 70 4.42 -9.23 6.36
CA LEU A 70 3.04 -8.86 6.06
C LEU A 70 2.18 -10.06 5.62
N GLU A 71 2.62 -11.26 5.89
CA GLU A 71 1.78 -12.45 5.76
C GLU A 71 0.93 -12.62 7.03
N TYR A 72 -0.38 -12.78 6.83
CA TYR A 72 -1.34 -12.91 7.92
C TYR A 72 -2.07 -14.25 7.83
N PRO A 73 -2.64 -14.75 8.95
CA PRO A 73 -3.49 -15.93 8.93
C PRO A 73 -4.61 -15.79 7.90
N LYS A 74 -4.94 -16.87 7.23
CA LYS A 74 -6.06 -16.89 6.28
C LYS A 74 -7.39 -16.86 7.03
N PRO A 75 -8.45 -16.30 6.42
CA PRO A 75 -9.80 -16.44 6.93
C PRO A 75 -10.19 -17.91 7.08
N PHE A 76 -10.89 -18.24 8.15
CA PHE A 76 -11.48 -19.54 8.32
C PHE A 76 -12.49 -19.81 7.22
N GLN A 77 -12.49 -21.03 6.68
CA GLN A 77 -13.44 -21.43 5.64
C GLN A 77 -14.73 -21.94 6.29
N SER A 78 -15.84 -21.93 5.53
CA SER A 78 -17.14 -22.41 6.04
C SER A 78 -17.11 -23.88 6.49
N GLN A 79 -16.23 -24.70 5.93
CA GLN A 79 -16.01 -26.09 6.34
C GLN A 79 -15.37 -26.17 7.73
N ASP A 80 -14.46 -25.24 8.05
CA ASP A 80 -13.82 -25.15 9.36
C ASP A 80 -14.83 -24.73 10.44
N LEU A 81 -15.81 -23.90 10.04
CA LEU A 81 -16.89 -23.46 10.94
C LEU A 81 -17.90 -24.55 11.27
N MET A 82 -17.97 -25.63 10.50
CA MET A 82 -18.80 -26.80 10.82
C MET A 82 -18.15 -27.67 11.91
N ASN A 83 -16.84 -27.55 12.13
CA ASN A 83 -16.09 -28.23 13.19
C ASN A 83 -15.72 -27.21 14.29
N VAL A 84 -16.73 -26.51 14.81
CA VAL A 84 -16.54 -25.43 15.81
C VAL A 84 -15.78 -25.89 17.05
N GLU A 85 -15.83 -27.17 17.37
CA GLU A 85 -15.09 -27.78 18.50
C GLU A 85 -13.56 -27.74 18.32
N ASP A 86 -13.08 -27.64 17.07
CA ASP A 86 -11.66 -27.59 16.74
C ASP A 86 -11.10 -26.14 16.63
N LEU A 87 -11.96 -25.12 16.76
CA LEU A 87 -11.55 -23.72 16.64
C LEU A 87 -11.10 -23.17 18.01
N ASP A 88 -9.80 -22.92 18.13
CA ASP A 88 -9.27 -22.19 19.29
C ASP A 88 -9.61 -20.69 19.20
N VAL A 89 -10.10 -20.14 20.29
CA VAL A 89 -10.37 -18.70 20.44
C VAL A 89 -9.09 -17.89 20.22
N ALA A 90 -7.92 -18.41 20.60
CA ALA A 90 -6.63 -17.77 20.37
C ALA A 90 -6.33 -17.61 18.87
N ASP A 91 -6.64 -18.62 18.05
CA ASP A 91 -6.45 -18.59 16.59
C ASP A 91 -7.40 -17.60 15.93
N LEU A 92 -8.67 -17.56 16.36
CA LEU A 92 -9.65 -16.58 15.89
C LEU A 92 -9.20 -15.15 16.22
N LYS A 93 -8.71 -14.93 17.44
CA LYS A 93 -8.17 -13.63 17.85
C LYS A 93 -6.89 -13.28 17.11
N HIS A 94 -6.02 -14.23 16.85
CA HIS A 94 -4.83 -14.01 16.06
C HIS A 94 -5.19 -13.63 14.61
N TRP A 95 -6.14 -14.32 14.00
CA TRP A 95 -6.65 -13.96 12.66
C TRP A 95 -7.19 -12.53 12.61
N GLU A 96 -7.97 -12.10 13.63
CA GLU A 96 -8.52 -10.75 13.73
C GLU A 96 -7.42 -9.69 13.92
N LEU A 97 -6.44 -9.94 14.81
CA LEU A 97 -5.51 -8.93 15.30
C LEU A 97 -4.16 -8.91 14.59
N ALA A 98 -3.71 -10.02 13.98
CA ALA A 98 -2.43 -10.06 13.28
C ALA A 98 -2.27 -8.98 12.19
N PRO A 99 -3.32 -8.60 11.42
CA PRO A 99 -3.22 -7.49 10.47
C PRO A 99 -2.90 -6.12 11.09
N TYR A 100 -3.08 -5.96 12.39
CA TYR A 100 -2.76 -4.74 13.16
C TYR A 100 -1.39 -4.80 13.84
N ASN A 101 -0.61 -5.87 13.62
CA ASN A 101 0.68 -6.05 14.31
C ASN A 101 1.58 -4.82 14.22
N ALA A 102 1.82 -4.30 13.00
CA ALA A 102 2.65 -3.11 12.81
C ALA A 102 2.05 -1.86 13.47
N VAL A 103 0.71 -1.75 13.53
CA VAL A 103 0.02 -0.62 14.19
C VAL A 103 0.25 -0.65 15.71
N TYR A 104 0.17 -1.82 16.33
CA TYR A 104 0.47 -1.98 17.77
C TYR A 104 1.93 -1.69 18.07
N MET A 105 2.85 -2.18 17.23
CA MET A 105 4.28 -1.91 17.39
C MET A 105 4.59 -0.41 17.26
N ALA A 106 3.97 0.29 16.32
CA ALA A 106 4.09 1.75 16.17
C ALA A 106 3.54 2.50 17.41
N LYS A 107 2.39 2.07 17.93
CA LYS A 107 1.74 2.64 19.10
C LYS A 107 2.66 2.62 20.32
N GLU A 108 3.38 1.53 20.53
CA GLU A 108 4.38 1.37 21.59
C GLU A 108 5.75 1.96 21.21
N LYS A 109 5.87 2.60 20.03
CA LYS A 109 7.12 3.18 19.53
C LYS A 109 8.27 2.17 19.42
N VAL A 110 7.96 0.94 19.06
CA VAL A 110 8.94 -0.09 18.73
C VAL A 110 9.47 0.18 17.33
N PRO A 111 10.79 0.28 17.10
CA PRO A 111 11.31 0.50 15.74
C PRO A 111 11.17 -0.77 14.90
N PHE A 112 10.65 -0.62 13.66
CA PHE A 112 10.50 -1.74 12.75
C PHE A 112 10.68 -1.37 11.29
N ALA A 113 11.06 -2.35 10.49
CA ALA A 113 10.97 -2.36 9.04
C ALA A 113 9.89 -3.36 8.59
N LEU A 114 9.25 -3.10 7.45
CA LEU A 114 8.30 -4.03 6.84
C LEU A 114 8.98 -4.83 5.73
N THR A 115 8.62 -6.10 5.58
CA THR A 115 9.24 -6.99 4.60
C THR A 115 8.25 -7.82 3.81
N MET A 116 8.63 -8.18 2.57
CA MET A 116 7.94 -9.18 1.75
C MET A 116 8.35 -10.62 2.11
N TYR A 117 9.23 -10.81 3.08
CA TYR A 117 9.61 -12.14 3.54
C TYR A 117 8.37 -12.92 4.03
N LYS A 118 8.28 -14.19 3.70
CA LYS A 118 7.12 -15.07 3.92
C LYS A 118 5.84 -14.69 3.14
N LEU A 119 5.78 -13.55 2.45
CA LEU A 119 4.60 -13.17 1.66
C LEU A 119 4.48 -14.08 0.44
N LYS A 120 3.37 -14.85 0.35
CA LYS A 120 3.11 -15.81 -0.73
C LYS A 120 2.92 -15.11 -2.07
N ASP A 121 2.11 -14.07 -2.10
CA ASP A 121 1.95 -13.20 -3.26
C ASP A 121 2.68 -11.88 -3.05
N LYS A 122 3.89 -11.78 -3.57
CA LYS A 122 4.71 -10.55 -3.48
C LYS A 122 4.09 -9.35 -4.20
N LYS A 123 3.19 -9.58 -5.17
CA LYS A 123 2.49 -8.49 -5.89
C LYS A 123 1.50 -7.78 -4.98
N SER A 124 0.99 -8.44 -3.94
CA SER A 124 0.07 -7.85 -2.98
C SER A 124 0.75 -6.92 -1.96
N PHE A 125 2.08 -6.78 -1.99
CA PHE A 125 2.81 -6.00 -0.98
C PHE A 125 2.31 -4.57 -0.86
N LEU A 126 2.13 -3.88 -2.00
CA LEU A 126 1.64 -2.50 -2.00
C LEU A 126 0.20 -2.40 -1.45
N ASP A 127 -0.65 -3.40 -1.74
CA ASP A 127 -2.01 -3.43 -1.20
C ASP A 127 -2.02 -3.70 0.31
N LYS A 128 -1.06 -4.50 0.82
CA LYS A 128 -0.85 -4.67 2.27
C LYS A 128 -0.41 -3.37 2.95
N LEU A 129 0.46 -2.57 2.31
CA LEU A 129 0.84 -1.25 2.83
C LEU A 129 -0.35 -0.29 2.88
N ARG A 130 -1.19 -0.29 1.84
CA ARG A 130 -2.44 0.48 1.79
C ARG A 130 -3.41 0.06 2.89
N ASP A 131 -3.51 -1.23 3.14
CA ASP A 131 -4.34 -1.79 4.21
C ASP A 131 -3.85 -1.36 5.59
N LEU A 132 -2.54 -1.37 5.85
CA LEU A 132 -1.95 -0.84 7.09
C LEU A 132 -2.27 0.65 7.28
N ASN A 133 -2.27 1.45 6.21
CA ASN A 133 -2.68 2.85 6.30
C ASN A 133 -4.15 3.00 6.70
N LYS A 134 -5.05 2.17 6.17
CA LYS A 134 -6.47 2.13 6.59
C LYS A 134 -6.63 1.72 8.05
N LYS A 135 -5.76 0.85 8.55
CA LYS A 135 -5.73 0.38 9.95
C LYS A 135 -5.10 1.37 10.93
N GLY A 136 -4.68 2.55 10.44
CA GLY A 136 -4.23 3.64 11.29
C GLY A 136 -2.72 3.86 11.36
N LEU A 137 -1.90 3.10 10.61
CA LEU A 137 -0.49 3.41 10.45
C LEU A 137 -0.34 4.59 9.47
N SER A 138 0.37 5.64 9.83
CA SER A 138 0.53 6.80 8.97
C SER A 138 1.34 6.47 7.71
N LYS A 139 1.09 7.21 6.62
CA LYS A 139 1.85 7.06 5.37
C LYS A 139 3.34 7.26 5.57
N GLU A 140 3.70 8.22 6.44
CA GLU A 140 5.08 8.52 6.77
C GLU A 140 5.75 7.35 7.49
N GLU A 141 5.11 6.78 8.52
CA GLU A 141 5.63 5.61 9.23
C GLU A 141 5.80 4.40 8.30
N ILE A 142 4.83 4.17 7.39
CA ILE A 142 4.94 3.10 6.41
C ILE A 142 6.14 3.35 5.47
N LEU A 143 6.28 4.57 4.91
CA LEU A 143 7.41 4.89 4.04
C LEU A 143 8.74 4.73 4.76
N GLN A 144 8.87 5.25 5.98
CA GLN A 144 10.08 5.07 6.80
C GLN A 144 10.38 3.59 7.03
N SER A 145 9.36 2.77 7.29
CA SER A 145 9.54 1.34 7.56
C SER A 145 10.02 0.52 6.37
N ILE A 146 9.84 1.02 5.13
CA ILE A 146 10.30 0.35 3.89
C ILE A 146 11.51 1.04 3.24
N THR A 147 11.99 2.17 3.79
CA THR A 147 13.11 2.93 3.24
C THR A 147 14.20 3.19 4.28
N GLU A 148 13.97 4.10 5.21
CA GLU A 148 14.95 4.53 6.20
C GLU A 148 15.29 3.43 7.22
N LYS A 149 14.28 2.71 7.72
CA LYS A 149 14.49 1.67 8.73
C LYS A 149 15.33 0.50 8.22
N PRO A 150 15.06 -0.06 7.01
CA PRO A 150 15.97 -1.04 6.41
C PRO A 150 17.40 -0.53 6.24
N ALA A 151 17.59 0.73 5.82
CA ALA A 151 18.90 1.34 5.68
C ALA A 151 19.64 1.47 7.03
N GLN A 152 18.91 1.85 8.10
CA GLN A 152 19.43 1.90 9.47
C GLN A 152 19.82 0.51 9.98
N ILE A 153 19.01 -0.52 9.74
CA ILE A 153 19.31 -1.92 10.10
C ILE A 153 20.59 -2.37 9.42
N LEU A 154 20.77 -2.05 8.13
CA LEU A 154 21.96 -2.41 7.36
C LEU A 154 23.16 -1.49 7.64
N GLN A 155 22.99 -0.45 8.45
CA GLN A 155 24.00 0.58 8.75
C GLN A 155 24.55 1.27 7.49
N VAL A 156 23.70 1.51 6.47
CA VAL A 156 24.05 2.15 5.20
C VAL A 156 23.32 3.49 5.08
N SER A 157 23.97 4.56 5.53
CA SER A 157 23.41 5.92 5.57
C SER A 157 23.10 6.55 4.21
N SER A 158 23.72 6.02 3.14
CA SER A 158 23.48 6.49 1.76
C SER A 158 22.22 5.90 1.11
N LEU A 159 21.46 5.05 1.82
CA LEU A 159 20.22 4.45 1.37
C LEU A 159 19.02 5.00 2.13
N GLY A 160 17.82 4.77 1.58
CA GLY A 160 16.55 5.03 2.22
C GLY A 160 16.11 6.49 2.28
N ASN A 161 16.85 7.41 1.66
CA ASN A 161 16.54 8.84 1.61
C ASN A 161 16.93 9.46 0.26
N LEU A 162 16.47 10.71 0.01
CA LEU A 162 16.75 11.47 -1.21
C LEU A 162 17.68 12.66 -0.96
N ASN A 163 18.53 12.61 0.08
CA ASN A 163 19.46 13.67 0.40
C ASN A 163 20.60 13.73 -0.63
N LYS A 164 21.22 14.91 -0.74
CA LYS A 164 22.41 15.09 -1.59
C LYS A 164 23.51 14.13 -1.14
N GLY A 165 24.03 13.33 -2.09
CA GLY A 165 25.05 12.31 -1.84
C GLY A 165 24.51 10.92 -1.54
N SER A 166 23.19 10.74 -1.40
CA SER A 166 22.58 9.42 -1.29
C SER A 166 22.54 8.70 -2.63
N MET A 167 22.47 7.38 -2.58
CA MET A 167 22.31 6.54 -3.77
C MET A 167 20.97 6.80 -4.41
N ALA A 168 20.94 6.95 -5.73
CA ALA A 168 19.71 7.21 -6.48
C ALA A 168 18.85 5.93 -6.58
N ASN A 169 18.16 5.61 -5.49
CA ASN A 169 17.17 4.54 -5.36
C ASN A 169 15.81 5.15 -5.04
N PHE A 170 14.95 5.27 -6.03
CA PHE A 170 13.62 5.86 -5.87
C PHE A 170 12.65 5.36 -6.93
N ILE A 171 11.36 5.58 -6.71
CA ILE A 171 10.30 5.32 -7.68
C ILE A 171 9.64 6.63 -8.10
N ILE A 172 9.16 6.66 -9.36
CA ILE A 172 8.32 7.75 -9.87
C ILE A 172 6.91 7.20 -10.04
N VAL A 173 5.94 7.87 -9.43
CA VAL A 173 4.54 7.45 -9.40
C VAL A 173 3.63 8.54 -9.97
N SER A 174 2.45 8.15 -10.45
CA SER A 174 1.47 9.07 -11.03
C SER A 174 0.78 9.95 -9.97
N ASP A 175 0.58 9.39 -8.79
CA ASP A 175 -0.23 9.97 -7.72
C ASP A 175 0.35 9.52 -6.36
N ASP A 176 -0.34 9.80 -5.25
CA ASP A 176 0.01 9.25 -3.95
C ASP A 176 0.06 7.71 -4.02
N LEU A 177 1.18 7.11 -3.60
CA LEU A 177 1.43 5.66 -3.63
C LEU A 177 0.34 4.84 -2.93
N PHE A 178 -0.30 5.42 -1.91
CA PHE A 178 -1.35 4.76 -1.14
C PHE A 178 -2.71 4.76 -1.83
N MET A 179 -2.87 5.46 -2.94
CA MET A 179 -4.07 5.40 -3.76
C MET A 179 -4.08 4.17 -4.66
N LYS A 180 -5.25 3.55 -4.80
CA LYS A 180 -5.42 2.34 -5.62
C LYS A 180 -5.12 2.59 -7.10
N GLU A 181 -5.44 3.79 -7.57
CA GLU A 181 -5.26 4.25 -8.95
C GLU A 181 -3.81 4.65 -9.26
N SER A 182 -2.97 4.81 -8.25
CA SER A 182 -1.55 5.18 -8.44
C SER A 182 -0.80 4.14 -9.25
N VAL A 183 -0.02 4.60 -10.22
CA VAL A 183 0.79 3.80 -11.12
C VAL A 183 2.26 4.12 -10.90
N ILE A 184 3.07 3.09 -10.71
CA ILE A 184 4.53 3.24 -10.68
C ILE A 184 4.99 3.31 -12.14
N TYR A 185 5.56 4.44 -12.53
CA TYR A 185 6.14 4.62 -13.87
C TYR A 185 7.55 4.06 -13.95
N GLU A 186 8.39 4.43 -13.01
CA GLU A 186 9.80 4.12 -13.05
C GLU A 186 10.30 3.64 -11.68
N ASN A 187 11.28 2.74 -11.71
CA ASN A 187 12.06 2.34 -10.56
C ASN A 187 13.54 2.58 -10.86
N TRP A 188 14.15 3.47 -10.11
CA TRP A 188 15.56 3.81 -10.21
C TRP A 188 16.37 3.05 -9.17
N VAL A 189 17.39 2.31 -9.60
CA VAL A 189 18.27 1.50 -8.76
C VAL A 189 19.72 1.85 -9.07
N PHE A 190 20.44 2.37 -8.11
CA PHE A 190 21.82 2.86 -8.27
C PHE A 190 21.96 3.84 -9.44
N GLY A 191 20.99 4.75 -9.60
CA GLY A 191 20.97 5.71 -10.70
C GLY A 191 20.61 5.13 -12.07
N LYS A 192 20.29 3.83 -12.16
CA LYS A 192 19.83 3.19 -13.40
C LYS A 192 18.30 3.18 -13.45
N GLN A 193 17.76 3.75 -14.50
CA GLN A 193 16.33 3.79 -14.78
C GLN A 193 15.80 2.42 -15.22
N ASN A 194 14.70 1.99 -14.62
CA ASN A 194 13.91 0.85 -15.06
C ASN A 194 12.48 1.33 -15.29
N ILE A 195 12.02 1.31 -16.54
CA ILE A 195 10.66 1.70 -16.90
C ILE A 195 9.73 0.52 -16.58
N ILE A 196 8.77 0.74 -15.67
CA ILE A 196 7.75 -0.25 -15.27
C ILE A 196 6.48 -0.04 -16.09
N ASN A 197 6.02 1.20 -16.17
CA ASN A 197 4.91 1.61 -17.03
C ASN A 197 5.30 2.87 -17.78
N ARG A 198 4.92 2.95 -19.05
CA ARG A 198 5.17 4.16 -19.83
C ARG A 198 4.33 5.29 -19.25
N MET A 199 4.99 6.40 -18.94
CA MET A 199 4.31 7.63 -18.55
C MET A 199 3.52 8.17 -19.76
N PRO A 200 2.23 8.53 -19.60
CA PRO A 200 1.48 9.14 -20.70
C PRO A 200 2.06 10.52 -21.03
N ASP A 201 2.11 10.86 -22.30
CA ASP A 201 2.59 12.17 -22.76
C ASP A 201 1.73 13.31 -22.22
N THR A 202 0.45 13.01 -21.94
CA THR A 202 -0.50 13.96 -21.34
C THR A 202 -1.47 13.21 -20.43
N ASP A 203 -1.62 13.71 -19.20
CA ASP A 203 -2.66 13.23 -18.29
C ASP A 203 -3.97 13.94 -18.59
N VAL A 204 -4.91 13.19 -19.15
CA VAL A 204 -6.23 13.70 -19.53
C VAL A 204 -7.27 13.64 -18.41
N ARG A 205 -6.89 13.14 -17.24
CA ARG A 205 -7.81 13.03 -16.10
C ARG A 205 -8.22 14.41 -15.59
N GLY A 206 -9.46 14.52 -15.19
CA GLY A 206 -10.04 15.78 -14.70
C GLY A 206 -11.53 15.85 -14.91
N ASP A 207 -12.11 16.95 -14.46
CA ASP A 207 -13.52 17.28 -14.68
C ASP A 207 -13.64 18.28 -15.84
N TYR A 208 -14.60 18.03 -16.69
CA TYR A 208 -14.88 18.81 -17.89
C TYR A 208 -16.37 19.06 -18.03
N GLN A 209 -16.72 20.15 -18.71
CA GLN A 209 -18.06 20.36 -19.25
C GLN A 209 -18.03 20.11 -20.76
N VAL A 210 -18.97 19.33 -21.23
CA VAL A 210 -19.16 19.01 -22.65
C VAL A 210 -20.48 19.57 -23.13
N GLN A 211 -20.43 20.34 -24.20
CA GLN A 211 -21.61 20.81 -24.92
C GLN A 211 -21.77 19.96 -26.19
N LEU A 212 -22.91 19.29 -26.30
CA LEU A 212 -23.22 18.44 -27.44
C LEU A 212 -24.73 18.51 -27.70
N ASN A 213 -25.12 18.70 -28.96
CA ASN A 213 -26.53 18.81 -29.34
C ASN A 213 -27.31 19.88 -28.53
N ASN A 214 -26.70 21.06 -28.34
CA ASN A 214 -27.22 22.22 -27.55
C ASN A 214 -27.54 21.92 -26.08
N GLN A 215 -27.00 20.81 -25.54
CA GLN A 215 -27.12 20.44 -24.15
C GLN A 215 -25.74 20.36 -23.50
N THR A 216 -25.68 20.67 -22.19
CA THR A 216 -24.45 20.61 -21.40
C THR A 216 -24.46 19.34 -20.55
N TYR A 217 -23.31 18.67 -20.51
CA TYR A 217 -23.04 17.45 -19.77
C TYR A 217 -21.79 17.63 -18.93
N ASP A 218 -21.76 17.00 -17.77
CA ASP A 218 -20.54 16.88 -16.98
C ASP A 218 -19.80 15.60 -17.41
N LEU A 219 -18.53 15.78 -17.80
CA LEU A 219 -17.63 14.69 -18.17
C LEU A 219 -16.53 14.60 -17.11
N LYS A 220 -16.41 13.46 -16.46
CA LYS A 220 -15.36 13.15 -15.51
C LYS A 220 -14.45 12.07 -16.06
N ILE A 221 -13.16 12.38 -16.20
CA ILE A 221 -12.13 11.41 -16.60
C ILE A 221 -11.30 11.08 -15.35
N LYS A 222 -11.33 9.82 -14.96
CA LYS A 222 -10.76 9.29 -13.71
C LYS A 222 -9.99 7.97 -13.94
N GLY A 223 -9.61 7.29 -12.87
CA GLY A 223 -8.90 6.00 -12.92
C GLY A 223 -7.39 6.15 -13.03
N LYS A 224 -6.73 5.15 -13.57
CA LYS A 224 -5.28 5.15 -13.73
C LYS A 224 -4.86 6.09 -14.85
N SER A 225 -3.76 6.83 -14.66
CA SER A 225 -3.21 7.73 -15.69
C SER A 225 -2.87 7.01 -17.00
N THR A 226 -2.43 5.75 -16.92
CA THR A 226 -2.12 4.90 -18.08
C THR A 226 -3.35 4.24 -18.71
N LYS A 227 -4.49 4.22 -18.01
CA LYS A 227 -5.76 3.67 -18.47
C LYS A 227 -6.91 4.49 -17.89
N PRO A 228 -7.12 5.72 -18.40
CA PRO A 228 -8.17 6.59 -17.91
C PRO A 228 -9.56 6.03 -18.27
N GLU A 229 -10.51 6.27 -17.39
CA GLU A 229 -11.92 5.91 -17.54
C GLU A 229 -12.75 7.18 -17.52
N ALA A 230 -13.78 7.23 -18.38
CA ALA A 230 -14.63 8.41 -18.50
C ALA A 230 -16.06 8.11 -18.07
N GLU A 231 -16.69 9.07 -17.41
CA GLU A 231 -18.09 9.07 -17.03
C GLU A 231 -18.74 10.37 -17.48
N ILE A 232 -19.91 10.27 -18.13
CA ILE A 232 -20.68 11.44 -18.58
C ILE A 232 -22.02 11.43 -17.90
N THR A 233 -22.41 12.59 -17.33
CA THR A 233 -23.63 12.72 -16.54
C THR A 233 -24.40 13.99 -16.93
N GLN A 234 -25.72 13.95 -16.73
CA GLN A 234 -26.61 15.10 -16.82
C GLN A 234 -27.77 14.89 -15.85
N ASN A 235 -28.00 15.81 -14.92
CA ASN A 235 -29.07 15.73 -13.91
C ASN A 235 -29.13 14.35 -13.23
N ASP A 236 -27.98 13.90 -12.69
CA ASP A 236 -27.78 12.60 -12.01
C ASP A 236 -27.99 11.36 -12.88
N LYS A 237 -28.37 11.52 -14.15
CA LYS A 237 -28.44 10.40 -15.08
C LYS A 237 -27.07 10.15 -15.72
N LYS A 238 -26.67 8.87 -15.81
CA LYS A 238 -25.40 8.44 -16.38
C LYS A 238 -25.55 8.01 -17.83
N GLY A 239 -24.70 8.54 -18.68
CA GLY A 239 -24.49 8.03 -20.04
C GLY A 239 -23.42 6.94 -20.07
N LYS A 240 -23.18 6.38 -21.24
CA LYS A 240 -22.08 5.45 -21.49
C LYS A 240 -21.04 6.13 -22.37
N ILE A 241 -19.77 6.01 -21.95
CA ILE A 241 -18.65 6.59 -22.69
C ILE A 241 -17.50 5.58 -22.75
N LYS A 242 -16.92 5.42 -23.92
CA LYS A 242 -15.65 4.71 -24.12
C LYS A 242 -14.60 5.76 -24.47
N LEU A 243 -13.48 5.71 -23.78
CA LEU A 243 -12.35 6.62 -23.95
C LEU A 243 -11.14 5.82 -24.43
N ALA A 244 -10.47 6.32 -25.43
CA ALA A 244 -9.16 5.85 -25.87
C ALA A 244 -8.22 7.05 -26.01
N VAL A 245 -7.01 6.91 -25.48
CA VAL A 245 -5.96 7.94 -25.55
C VAL A 245 -4.74 7.28 -26.19
N ALA A 246 -4.40 7.69 -27.40
CA ALA A 246 -3.26 7.17 -28.13
C ALA A 246 -2.82 8.16 -29.21
N ASP A 247 -1.57 8.10 -29.63
CA ASP A 247 -1.02 8.85 -30.77
C ASP A 247 -1.35 10.36 -30.73
N TYR A 248 -1.17 10.95 -29.55
CA TYR A 248 -1.47 12.37 -29.31
C TYR A 248 -2.94 12.77 -29.56
N LYS A 249 -3.86 11.81 -29.51
CA LYS A 249 -5.29 12.02 -29.69
C LYS A 249 -6.09 11.38 -28.57
N MET A 250 -7.21 12.01 -28.25
CA MET A 250 -8.24 11.49 -27.37
C MET A 250 -9.48 11.18 -28.21
N ALA A 251 -9.87 9.92 -28.29
CA ALA A 251 -11.07 9.48 -28.97
C ALA A 251 -12.13 9.06 -27.94
N MET A 252 -13.34 9.53 -28.13
CA MET A 252 -14.49 9.24 -27.28
C MET A 252 -15.65 8.71 -28.11
N GLU A 253 -16.28 7.63 -27.64
CA GLU A 253 -17.55 7.13 -28.13
C GLU A 253 -18.59 7.33 -27.02
N VAL A 254 -19.56 8.22 -27.27
CA VAL A 254 -20.46 8.75 -26.24
C VAL A 254 -21.90 8.35 -26.55
N LYS A 255 -22.56 7.73 -25.55
CA LYS A 255 -24.02 7.56 -25.51
C LYS A 255 -24.56 8.45 -24.40
N LEU A 256 -25.40 9.38 -24.77
CA LEU A 256 -25.90 10.40 -23.83
C LEU A 256 -26.90 9.79 -22.83
N PRO A 257 -27.02 10.37 -21.63
CA PRO A 257 -27.93 9.89 -20.58
C PRO A 257 -29.40 9.81 -21.01
N ASN A 258 -29.84 10.75 -21.86
CA ASN A 258 -31.22 10.89 -22.29
C ASN A 258 -31.48 10.38 -23.71
N ASP A 259 -30.43 9.91 -24.40
CA ASP A 259 -30.51 9.40 -25.77
C ASP A 259 -29.62 8.18 -25.94
N SER A 260 -30.15 7.03 -25.57
CA SER A 260 -29.46 5.74 -25.67
C SER A 260 -29.37 5.20 -27.11
N VAL A 261 -30.09 5.78 -28.04
CA VAL A 261 -30.17 5.33 -29.45
C VAL A 261 -29.03 5.95 -30.26
N GLN A 262 -28.67 7.21 -29.97
CA GLN A 262 -27.58 7.90 -30.65
C GLN A 262 -26.23 7.56 -30.03
N ASN A 263 -25.23 7.39 -30.90
CA ASN A 263 -23.84 7.17 -30.53
C ASN A 263 -23.00 8.22 -31.23
N TYR A 264 -22.32 9.06 -30.43
CA TYR A 264 -21.51 10.16 -30.92
C TYR A 264 -20.04 9.77 -30.85
N ARG A 265 -19.28 10.03 -31.92
CA ARG A 265 -17.84 9.85 -31.96
C ARG A 265 -17.16 11.20 -31.99
N VAL A 266 -16.24 11.40 -31.07
CA VAL A 266 -15.45 12.63 -30.94
C VAL A 266 -13.98 12.28 -30.99
N MET A 267 -13.18 13.05 -31.71
CA MET A 267 -11.73 12.93 -31.73
C MET A 267 -11.10 14.31 -31.47
N LEU A 268 -10.24 14.39 -30.46
CA LEU A 268 -9.56 15.60 -30.06
C LEU A 268 -8.05 15.38 -30.05
N PRO A 269 -7.23 16.31 -30.58
CA PRO A 269 -5.79 16.28 -30.36
C PRO A 269 -5.46 16.62 -28.92
N LEU A 270 -4.46 15.97 -28.33
CA LEU A 270 -4.03 16.18 -26.94
C LEU A 270 -3.33 17.53 -26.73
N THR A 271 -2.91 18.21 -27.81
CA THR A 271 -2.26 19.52 -27.72
C THR A 271 -3.20 20.62 -27.24
N ASP A 272 -4.52 20.45 -27.44
CA ASP A 272 -5.51 21.52 -27.16
C ASP A 272 -6.88 20.94 -26.75
N TYR A 273 -6.87 19.85 -25.99
CA TYR A 273 -8.10 19.15 -25.63
C TYR A 273 -8.89 19.81 -24.47
N LYS A 274 -8.25 20.71 -23.70
CA LYS A 274 -8.85 21.27 -22.49
C LYS A 274 -10.00 22.24 -22.77
N ASN A 275 -9.83 23.10 -23.78
CA ASN A 275 -10.86 24.06 -24.17
C ASN A 275 -10.94 24.09 -25.69
N ARG A 276 -11.82 23.29 -26.25
CA ARG A 276 -11.90 23.17 -27.71
C ARG A 276 -13.33 23.03 -28.20
N THR A 277 -13.59 23.68 -29.31
CA THR A 277 -14.76 23.44 -30.15
C THR A 277 -14.36 22.56 -31.31
N GLY A 278 -15.16 21.55 -31.59
CA GLY A 278 -14.92 20.57 -32.64
C GLY A 278 -16.23 20.00 -33.16
N ILE A 279 -16.13 18.82 -33.75
CA ILE A 279 -17.26 18.12 -34.35
C ILE A 279 -17.36 16.73 -33.72
N ALA A 280 -18.57 16.37 -33.31
CA ALA A 280 -18.96 15.01 -33.02
C ALA A 280 -19.66 14.43 -34.26
N ILE A 281 -19.43 13.18 -34.54
CA ILE A 281 -20.10 12.47 -35.62
C ILE A 281 -21.15 11.53 -35.03
N ASP A 282 -22.41 11.68 -35.41
CA ASP A 282 -23.49 10.81 -34.97
C ASP A 282 -23.48 9.45 -35.67
N LYS A 283 -24.41 8.56 -35.31
CA LYS A 283 -24.52 7.22 -35.90
C LYS A 283 -24.84 7.27 -37.40
N ASP A 284 -25.47 8.34 -37.86
CA ASP A 284 -25.90 8.53 -39.26
C ASP A 284 -24.82 9.28 -40.09
N GLY A 285 -23.66 9.57 -39.49
CA GLY A 285 -22.56 10.27 -40.16
C GLY A 285 -22.71 11.79 -40.17
N ARG A 286 -23.66 12.38 -39.44
CA ARG A 286 -23.89 13.84 -39.43
C ARG A 286 -22.92 14.50 -38.47
N ASN A 287 -22.49 15.70 -38.86
CA ASN A 287 -21.63 16.54 -38.06
C ASN A 287 -22.45 17.33 -37.06
N ILE A 288 -22.17 17.13 -35.76
CA ILE A 288 -22.83 17.79 -34.63
C ILE A 288 -21.80 18.68 -33.93
N PRO A 289 -22.10 19.96 -33.65
CA PRO A 289 -21.22 20.81 -32.88
C PRO A 289 -20.90 20.23 -31.51
N PHE A 290 -19.62 20.24 -31.18
CA PHE A 290 -19.09 19.73 -29.90
C PHE A 290 -18.16 20.75 -29.27
N THR A 291 -18.32 21.00 -27.97
CA THR A 291 -17.37 21.83 -27.21
C THR A 291 -17.01 21.10 -25.94
N ILE A 292 -15.73 21.08 -25.61
CA ILE A 292 -15.22 20.61 -24.33
C ILE A 292 -14.55 21.76 -23.61
N LYS A 293 -14.83 21.92 -22.32
CA LYS A 293 -14.24 22.91 -21.44
C LYS A 293 -13.70 22.23 -20.19
N TYR A 294 -12.42 22.42 -19.91
CA TYR A 294 -11.79 21.96 -18.68
C TYR A 294 -12.30 22.75 -17.48
N VAL A 295 -12.61 22.05 -16.39
CA VAL A 295 -13.11 22.62 -15.14
C VAL A 295 -12.04 22.57 -14.06
N LYS A 296 -11.54 21.36 -13.75
CA LYS A 296 -10.52 21.16 -12.73
C LYS A 296 -9.68 19.91 -12.96
N ALA A 297 -8.50 19.87 -12.34
CA ALA A 297 -7.62 18.72 -12.36
C ALA A 297 -8.27 17.50 -11.68
N PHE A 298 -7.81 16.34 -12.06
CA PHE A 298 -8.16 15.12 -11.35
C PHE A 298 -7.69 15.23 -9.91
N GLU A 299 -8.64 15.14 -9.02
CA GLU A 299 -8.38 14.92 -7.60
C GLU A 299 -8.84 13.51 -7.30
N PRO A 300 -7.93 12.64 -6.84
CA PRO A 300 -8.32 11.30 -6.44
C PRO A 300 -9.41 11.38 -5.36
N GLU A 301 -10.57 10.81 -5.64
CA GLU A 301 -11.61 10.73 -4.62
C GLU A 301 -11.11 9.80 -3.53
N LEU A 302 -10.79 10.37 -2.38
CA LEU A 302 -10.83 9.62 -1.13
C LEU A 302 -12.26 9.12 -1.01
N LYS A 303 -12.53 7.86 -1.33
CA LYS A 303 -13.84 7.27 -1.11
C LYS A 303 -14.24 7.62 0.32
N LYS A 304 -15.52 7.93 0.54
CA LYS A 304 -16.04 8.22 1.90
C LYS A 304 -15.72 7.11 2.90
N ASP A 305 -15.47 5.89 2.41
CA ASP A 305 -14.93 4.76 3.17
C ASP A 305 -13.44 4.93 3.51
N ASP A 306 -12.69 5.76 2.77
CA ASP A 306 -11.29 6.13 3.06
C ASP A 306 -11.16 7.35 4.00
N LYS A 307 -12.28 8.04 4.33
CA LYS A 307 -12.37 8.78 5.59
C LYS A 307 -12.57 7.72 6.68
N ALA A 308 -11.51 6.99 6.90
CA ALA A 308 -11.45 5.86 7.76
C ALA A 308 -12.16 6.15 9.08
N LYS A 309 -13.27 5.50 9.31
CA LYS A 309 -13.28 4.73 10.55
C LYS A 309 -12.00 3.91 10.48
N THR A 310 -10.98 4.34 11.22
CA THR A 310 -9.87 3.44 11.54
C THR A 310 -10.57 2.16 11.94
N ASP A 311 -10.37 1.09 11.15
CA ASP A 311 -10.89 -0.21 11.53
C ASP A 311 -10.26 -0.50 12.87
N GLU A 312 -10.98 -0.20 13.95
CA GLU A 312 -10.47 -0.50 15.28
C GLU A 312 -10.50 -2.01 15.45
N PRO A 313 -9.40 -2.60 15.91
CA PRO A 313 -9.39 -4.02 16.19
C PRO A 313 -10.45 -4.33 17.23
N GLY A 314 -11.11 -5.45 17.08
CA GLY A 314 -12.15 -5.90 18.02
C GLY A 314 -11.61 -5.92 19.45
N LYS A 315 -12.48 -5.66 20.42
CA LYS A 315 -12.10 -5.67 21.84
C LYS A 315 -11.57 -7.05 22.23
N ILE A 316 -10.49 -7.04 23.00
CA ILE A 316 -10.00 -8.24 23.64
C ILE A 316 -10.96 -8.60 24.76
N TRP A 317 -11.58 -9.77 24.68
CA TRP A 317 -12.52 -10.25 25.68
C TRP A 317 -11.79 -11.03 26.78
N TYR A 318 -12.03 -10.66 28.01
CA TYR A 318 -11.62 -11.41 29.17
C TYR A 318 -12.66 -12.54 29.46
N PRO A 319 -12.26 -13.76 29.88
CA PRO A 319 -10.91 -14.27 30.09
C PRO A 319 -10.21 -14.80 28.84
N PHE A 320 -10.86 -14.72 27.68
CA PHE A 320 -10.43 -15.32 26.40
C PHE A 320 -9.45 -14.44 25.62
N SER A 321 -8.58 -13.76 26.32
CA SER A 321 -7.54 -12.97 25.70
C SER A 321 -6.43 -13.85 25.14
N ALA A 322 -6.13 -13.71 23.84
CA ALA A 322 -4.97 -14.31 23.23
C ALA A 322 -3.62 -13.87 23.86
N PHE A 323 -3.65 -12.86 24.71
CA PHE A 323 -2.48 -12.30 25.42
C PHE A 323 -2.13 -13.05 26.70
N GLY A 324 -2.93 -14.05 27.13
CA GLY A 324 -2.64 -14.92 28.26
C GLY A 324 -3.05 -14.40 29.65
N ALA A 325 -2.57 -15.04 30.68
CA ALA A 325 -3.07 -14.94 32.06
C ALA A 325 -2.81 -13.62 32.81
N GLU A 326 -2.07 -12.68 32.24
CA GLU A 326 -1.75 -11.42 32.93
C GLU A 326 -2.96 -10.51 33.18
N GLN A 327 -4.01 -10.64 32.37
CA GLN A 327 -5.26 -9.95 32.64
C GLN A 327 -6.07 -10.57 33.81
N LEU A 328 -5.76 -11.79 34.20
CA LEU A 328 -6.35 -12.43 35.36
C LEU A 328 -5.83 -11.86 36.67
N ALA A 329 -4.54 -11.50 36.71
CA ALA A 329 -3.90 -10.97 37.91
C ALA A 329 -4.27 -9.52 38.24
N SER A 330 -4.74 -8.74 37.25
CA SER A 330 -5.11 -7.33 37.47
C SER A 330 -6.54 -7.12 37.96
N GLN A 331 -7.32 -8.20 38.15
CA GLN A 331 -8.72 -8.14 38.61
C GLN A 331 -8.94 -8.83 40.01
N GLN A 332 -7.91 -9.31 40.65
CA GLN A 332 -7.92 -9.72 42.06
C GLN A 332 -7.38 -8.61 42.96
#